data_6b13f374a1d4431803c091ee475f7cd2
#
_entry.id   6b13f374a1d4431803c091ee475f7cd2
#
_cell.length_a   1.000
_cell.length_b   1.000
_cell.length_c   1.000
_cell.angle_alpha   90.00
_cell.angle_beta   90.00
_cell.angle_gamma   90.00
#
_symmetry.space_group_name_H-M   'P 1'
#
loop_
_entity.id
_entity.type
_entity.pdbx_description
1 polymer ?
#
loop_
_entity_poly.entity_id
_entity_poly.type
_entity_poly.pdbx_seq_one_letter_code
_entity_poly.pdbx_strand_id
1 'polypeptide(L)'
;MTNNLKPGERLDDLQIKGYEIIQSPGRFCFGMDAVLLSAFAKVKAGECVLDLGTGTGILPILLAAKTKGKHFTGLEIQEESADMACRSVRHNRLEEQIDIVTGDIKEASQIF
;
A
#
# COMPACT_ATOMS: atom_id res chain seq x y z
N MET A 1 15.05 11.72 6.76
CA MET A 1 15.57 10.57 7.50
C MET A 1 14.68 9.38 7.37
N THR A 2 15.26 8.29 7.14
CA THR A 2 14.53 7.06 6.85
C THR A 2 14.64 6.08 8.00
N ASN A 3 14.41 6.55 9.22
CA ASN A 3 14.62 5.73 10.39
C ASN A 3 13.48 4.78 10.70
N ASN A 4 12.52 4.67 9.80
CA ASN A 4 11.40 3.74 9.98
C ASN A 4 11.72 2.33 9.50
N LEU A 5 12.95 2.11 9.03
CA LEU A 5 13.35 0.79 8.54
C LEU A 5 13.79 -0.12 9.67
N LYS A 6 13.39 -1.37 9.57
CA LYS A 6 13.86 -2.45 10.43
C LYS A 6 15.00 -3.21 9.73
N PRO A 7 15.78 -4.02 10.48
CA PRO A 7 16.86 -4.81 9.85
C PRO A 7 16.34 -5.64 8.68
N GLY A 8 17.08 -5.63 7.59
CA GLY A 8 16.72 -6.38 6.37
C GLY A 8 15.73 -5.67 5.47
N GLU A 9 15.24 -4.51 5.86
CA GLU A 9 14.31 -3.72 5.03
C GLU A 9 15.06 -2.66 4.23
N ARG A 10 14.42 -2.22 3.15
CA ARG A 10 14.94 -1.11 2.35
C ARG A 10 13.80 -0.24 1.85
N LEU A 11 14.13 0.99 1.44
CA LEU A 11 13.19 1.88 0.75
C LEU A 11 13.42 1.77 -0.73
N ASP A 12 12.36 1.54 -1.48
CA ASP A 12 12.38 1.54 -2.94
C ASP A 12 11.61 2.74 -3.47
N ASP A 13 12.21 3.46 -4.41
CA ASP A 13 11.61 4.62 -5.05
C ASP A 13 10.57 4.16 -6.07
N LEU A 14 9.34 4.65 -5.94
CA LEU A 14 8.27 4.33 -6.88
C LEU A 14 8.30 5.21 -8.12
N GLN A 15 9.19 6.19 -8.17
CA GLN A 15 9.40 7.11 -9.29
C GLN A 15 8.13 7.87 -9.68
N ILE A 16 7.27 8.15 -8.71
CA ILE A 16 6.10 8.98 -8.89
C ILE A 16 5.87 9.79 -7.62
N LYS A 17 5.77 11.11 -7.77
CA LYS A 17 5.50 12.07 -6.68
C LYS A 17 6.48 11.96 -5.50
N GLY A 18 7.64 11.37 -5.70
CA GLY A 18 8.61 11.17 -4.62
C GLY A 18 8.21 10.08 -3.64
N TYR A 19 7.22 9.27 -3.94
CA TYR A 19 6.77 8.21 -3.04
C TYR A 19 7.76 7.05 -3.03
N GLU A 20 7.92 6.47 -1.84
CA GLU A 20 8.80 5.33 -1.61
C GLU A 20 8.04 4.25 -0.85
N ILE A 21 8.47 3.01 -1.01
CA ILE A 21 7.85 1.88 -0.31
C ILE A 21 8.90 1.10 0.47
N ILE A 22 8.51 0.65 1.67
CA ILE A 22 9.37 -0.17 2.51
C ILE A 22 9.18 -1.63 2.10
N GLN A 23 10.29 -2.31 1.81
CA GLN A 23 10.27 -3.70 1.39
C GLN A 23 11.31 -4.51 2.16
N SER A 24 11.07 -5.81 2.25
CA SER A 24 12.04 -6.76 2.82
C SER A 24 12.44 -7.74 1.72
N PRO A 25 13.62 -7.58 1.11
CA PRO A 25 14.05 -8.43 -0.01
C PRO A 25 14.10 -9.92 0.32
N GLY A 26 14.33 -10.26 1.59
CA GLY A 26 14.36 -11.66 2.00
C GLY A 26 13.00 -12.32 2.13
N ARG A 27 11.92 -11.56 1.92
CA ARG A 27 10.56 -12.06 2.06
C ARG A 27 9.80 -11.90 0.76
N PHE A 28 9.15 -10.76 0.60
CA PHE A 28 8.30 -10.50 -0.54
C PHE A 28 8.45 -9.05 -0.96
N CYS A 29 8.68 -8.85 -2.24
CA CYS A 29 8.72 -7.51 -2.84
C CYS A 29 7.62 -7.41 -3.86
N PHE A 30 7.16 -6.17 -4.13
CA PHE A 30 6.16 -5.98 -5.16
C PHE A 30 6.72 -6.39 -6.52
N GLY A 31 5.86 -6.92 -7.36
CA GLY A 31 6.24 -7.27 -8.73
C GLY A 31 5.69 -6.28 -9.73
N MET A 32 6.02 -6.52 -10.98
CA MET A 32 5.53 -5.71 -12.09
C MET A 32 4.00 -5.73 -12.16
N ASP A 33 3.36 -6.80 -11.67
CA ASP A 33 1.91 -6.94 -11.72
C ASP A 33 1.19 -5.80 -11.01
N ALA A 34 1.67 -5.41 -9.82
CA ALA A 34 1.04 -4.31 -9.08
C ALA A 34 1.20 -2.99 -9.82
N VAL A 35 2.36 -2.75 -10.40
CA VAL A 35 2.62 -1.53 -11.18
C VAL A 35 1.72 -1.49 -12.41
N LEU A 36 1.61 -2.60 -13.13
CA LEU A 36 0.74 -2.69 -14.31
C LEU A 36 -0.72 -2.51 -13.93
N LEU A 37 -1.16 -3.16 -12.86
CA LEU A 37 -2.54 -3.04 -12.40
C LEU A 37 -2.87 -1.59 -12.05
N SER A 38 -1.96 -0.88 -11.39
CA SER A 38 -2.18 0.52 -11.05
C SER A 38 -2.28 1.40 -12.30
N ALA A 39 -1.59 1.03 -13.37
CA ALA A 39 -1.63 1.79 -14.63
C ALA A 39 -2.96 1.62 -15.37
N PHE A 40 -3.63 0.47 -15.21
CA PHE A 40 -4.89 0.20 -15.89
C PHE A 40 -6.12 0.41 -15.02
N ALA A 41 -5.96 0.54 -13.71
CA ALA A 41 -7.09 0.74 -12.82
C ALA A 41 -7.75 2.10 -13.09
N LYS A 42 -9.08 2.10 -13.12
CA LYS A 42 -9.86 3.32 -13.36
C LYS A 42 -10.57 3.69 -12.07
N VAL A 43 -10.01 4.68 -11.39
CA VAL A 43 -10.61 5.20 -10.16
C VAL A 43 -11.09 6.62 -10.43
N LYS A 44 -12.37 6.85 -10.30
CA LYS A 44 -12.95 8.16 -10.52
C LYS A 44 -12.73 9.05 -9.30
N ALA A 45 -12.73 10.35 -9.52
CA ALA A 45 -12.59 11.31 -8.43
C ALA A 45 -13.66 11.06 -7.37
N GLY A 46 -13.24 11.03 -6.11
CA GLY A 46 -14.14 10.83 -4.98
C GLY A 46 -14.48 9.38 -4.65
N GLU A 47 -14.03 8.42 -5.44
CA GLU A 47 -14.29 7.01 -5.15
C GLU A 47 -13.41 6.49 -4.02
N CYS A 48 -13.93 5.51 -3.30
CA CYS A 48 -13.17 4.75 -2.29
C CYS A 48 -12.83 3.37 -2.84
N VAL A 49 -11.62 2.91 -2.56
CA VAL A 49 -11.09 1.66 -3.10
C VAL A 49 -10.67 0.74 -1.97
N LEU A 50 -10.99 -0.54 -2.08
CA LEU A 50 -10.55 -1.58 -1.17
C LEU A 50 -9.64 -2.53 -1.93
N ASP A 51 -8.42 -2.73 -1.42
CA ASP A 51 -7.45 -3.66 -1.98
C ASP A 51 -7.31 -4.86 -1.05
N LEU A 52 -7.77 -6.02 -1.49
CA LEU A 52 -7.71 -7.27 -0.73
C LEU A 52 -6.36 -7.94 -0.97
N GLY A 53 -5.61 -8.18 0.11
CA GLY A 53 -4.26 -8.74 0.00
C GLY A 53 -3.25 -7.69 -0.41
N THR A 54 -3.25 -6.55 0.26
CA THR A 54 -2.47 -5.38 -0.16
C THR A 54 -0.95 -5.55 -0.03
N GLY A 55 -0.49 -6.57 0.70
CA GLY A 55 0.94 -6.80 0.89
C GLY A 55 1.59 -5.63 1.61
N THR A 56 2.64 -5.08 1.00
CA THR A 56 3.36 -3.93 1.57
C THR A 56 2.73 -2.59 1.22
N GLY A 57 1.52 -2.59 0.63
CA GLY A 57 0.77 -1.38 0.37
C GLY A 57 1.07 -0.71 -0.96
N ILE A 58 1.73 -1.42 -1.87
CA ILE A 58 2.17 -0.84 -3.14
C ILE A 58 0.99 -0.31 -3.97
N LEU A 59 -0.10 -1.07 -4.10
CA LEU A 59 -1.21 -0.67 -4.96
C LEU A 59 -1.97 0.56 -4.42
N PRO A 60 -2.35 0.62 -3.14
CA PRO A 60 -2.98 1.83 -2.61
C PRO A 60 -2.11 3.08 -2.78
N ILE A 61 -0.80 2.97 -2.55
CA ILE A 61 0.11 4.11 -2.68
C ILE A 61 0.20 4.56 -4.15
N LEU A 62 0.32 3.62 -5.09
CA LEU A 62 0.34 3.97 -6.50
C LEU A 62 -0.98 4.58 -6.95
N LEU A 63 -2.11 4.04 -6.51
CA LEU A 63 -3.41 4.58 -6.88
C LEU A 63 -3.62 5.99 -6.30
N ALA A 64 -3.17 6.22 -5.06
CA ALA A 64 -3.22 7.56 -4.48
C ALA A 64 -2.42 8.57 -5.29
N ALA A 65 -1.29 8.12 -5.87
CA ALA A 65 -0.45 8.98 -6.70
C ALA A 65 -1.05 9.23 -8.08
N LYS A 66 -1.70 8.22 -8.67
CA LYS A 66 -2.11 8.24 -10.08
C LYS A 66 -3.56 8.62 -10.31
N THR A 67 -4.38 8.60 -9.26
CA THR A 67 -5.82 8.84 -9.40
C THR A 67 -6.31 9.92 -8.45
N LYS A 68 -7.57 10.31 -8.59
CA LYS A 68 -8.23 11.27 -7.70
C LYS A 68 -9.24 10.58 -6.79
N GLY A 69 -9.03 9.33 -6.50
CA GLY A 69 -9.84 8.60 -5.52
C GLY A 69 -9.79 9.27 -4.17
N LYS A 70 -10.86 9.13 -3.39
CA LYS A 70 -10.98 9.81 -2.10
C LYS A 70 -10.23 9.08 -1.01
N HIS A 71 -10.37 7.78 -0.96
CA HIS A 71 -9.80 6.97 0.10
C HIS A 71 -9.49 5.56 -0.39
N PHE A 72 -8.39 5.01 0.11
CA PHE A 72 -7.92 3.68 -0.27
C PHE A 72 -7.70 2.87 1.01
N THR A 73 -8.25 1.67 1.05
CA THR A 73 -8.07 0.76 2.19
C THR A 73 -7.39 -0.51 1.71
N GLY A 74 -6.30 -0.89 2.36
CA GLY A 74 -5.62 -2.14 2.09
C GLY A 74 -5.87 -3.14 3.20
N LEU A 75 -6.25 -4.37 2.87
CA LEU A 75 -6.44 -5.45 3.81
C LEU A 75 -5.34 -6.48 3.63
N GLU A 76 -4.67 -6.83 4.72
CA GLU A 76 -3.57 -7.78 4.68
C GLU A 76 -3.61 -8.68 5.90
N ILE A 77 -3.53 -10.00 5.68
CA ILE A 77 -3.57 -10.98 6.77
C ILE A 77 -2.22 -11.13 7.46
N GLN A 78 -1.11 -10.91 6.76
CA GLN A 78 0.22 -11.04 7.33
C GLN A 78 0.60 -9.78 8.09
N GLU A 79 0.80 -9.90 9.38
CA GLU A 79 1.08 -8.74 10.23
C GLU A 79 2.35 -7.99 9.81
N GLU A 80 3.38 -8.72 9.39
CA GLU A 80 4.65 -8.10 8.99
C GLU A 80 4.48 -7.26 7.72
N SER A 81 3.74 -7.78 6.75
CA SER A 81 3.46 -7.03 5.52
C SER A 81 2.57 -5.84 5.80
N ALA A 82 1.55 -6.01 6.63
CA ALA A 82 0.66 -4.91 7.04
C ALA A 82 1.44 -3.82 7.77
N ASP A 83 2.39 -4.21 8.62
CA ASP A 83 3.25 -3.25 9.32
C ASP A 83 4.11 -2.45 8.34
N MET A 84 4.71 -3.10 7.36
CA MET A 84 5.47 -2.40 6.33
C MET A 84 4.58 -1.46 5.53
N ALA A 85 3.36 -1.89 5.22
CA ALA A 85 2.40 -1.04 4.52
C ALA A 85 2.04 0.20 5.33
N CYS A 86 1.76 0.02 6.63
CA CYS A 86 1.46 1.16 7.50
C CYS A 86 2.62 2.15 7.58
N ARG A 87 3.84 1.65 7.68
CA ARG A 87 5.02 2.52 7.75
C ARG A 87 5.27 3.23 6.43
N SER A 88 5.01 2.57 5.30
CA SER A 88 5.13 3.19 3.98
C SER A 88 4.10 4.30 3.81
N VAL A 89 2.87 4.08 4.26
CA VAL A 89 1.81 5.10 4.22
C VAL A 89 2.25 6.33 5.03
N ARG A 90 2.77 6.13 6.25
CA ARG A 90 3.23 7.23 7.08
C ARG A 90 4.45 7.93 6.47
N HIS A 91 5.36 7.16 5.90
CA HIS A 91 6.57 7.70 5.26
C HIS A 91 6.21 8.65 4.12
N ASN A 92 5.17 8.34 3.37
CA ASN A 92 4.72 9.15 2.24
C ASN A 92 3.67 10.19 2.64
N ARG A 93 3.33 10.29 3.91
CA ARG A 93 2.34 11.24 4.44
C ARG A 93 0.96 11.06 3.82
N LEU A 94 0.54 9.80 3.70
CA LEU A 94 -0.73 9.44 3.08
C LEU A 94 -1.76 8.91 4.09
N GLU A 95 -1.55 9.15 5.39
CA GLU A 95 -2.40 8.60 6.45
C GLU A 95 -3.86 9.04 6.34
N GLU A 96 -4.12 10.19 5.76
CA GLU A 96 -5.49 10.69 5.59
C GLU A 96 -6.20 10.06 4.40
N GLN A 97 -5.45 9.46 3.48
CA GLN A 97 -6.01 8.87 2.27
C GLN A 97 -5.98 7.34 2.26
N ILE A 98 -5.11 6.74 3.05
CA ILE A 98 -4.89 5.29 3.02
C ILE A 98 -4.96 4.72 4.42
N ASP A 99 -5.80 3.69 4.59
CA ASP A 99 -5.84 2.87 5.80
C ASP A 99 -5.36 1.46 5.48
N ILE A 100 -4.56 0.92 6.36
CA ILE A 100 -4.13 -0.48 6.27
C ILE A 100 -4.76 -1.23 7.43
N VAL A 101 -5.48 -2.28 7.12
CA VAL A 101 -6.18 -3.10 8.12
C VAL A 101 -5.60 -4.51 8.08
N THR A 102 -5.26 -5.05 9.25
CA THR A 102 -4.82 -6.43 9.36
C THR A 102 -6.03 -7.32 9.51
N GLY A 103 -6.19 -8.30 8.63
CA GLY A 103 -7.33 -9.19 8.69
C GLY A 103 -7.35 -10.18 7.54
N ASP A 104 -8.28 -11.13 7.62
CA ASP A 104 -8.47 -12.16 6.62
C ASP A 104 -9.52 -11.70 5.61
N ILE A 105 -9.24 -11.93 4.33
CA ILE A 105 -10.18 -11.66 3.24
C ILE A 105 -11.54 -12.31 3.50
N LYS A 106 -11.54 -13.49 4.10
CA LYS A 106 -12.79 -14.20 4.43
C LYS A 106 -13.69 -13.43 5.39
N GLU A 107 -13.11 -12.52 6.16
CA GLU A 107 -13.84 -11.73 7.14
C GLU A 107 -14.10 -10.30 6.66
N ALA A 108 -13.79 -10.00 5.41
CA ALA A 108 -13.87 -8.64 4.88
C ALA A 108 -15.28 -8.05 5.04
N SER A 109 -16.33 -8.85 4.85
CA SER A 109 -17.70 -8.38 4.99
C SER A 109 -18.07 -8.00 6.42
N GLN A 110 -17.32 -8.48 7.41
CA GLN A 110 -17.53 -8.15 8.82
C GLN A 110 -16.69 -6.94 9.25
N ILE A 111 -15.61 -6.66 8.53
CA ILE A 111 -14.71 -5.56 8.83
C ILE A 111 -15.17 -4.26 8.15
N PHE A 112 -15.70 -4.38 6.96
CA PHE A 112 -16.07 -3.22 6.13
C PHE A 112 -17.56 -3.07 5.88
#